data_f1d5eddd28597acbbfc76c828526015c
#
_entry.id   f1d5eddd28597acbbfc76c828526015c
#
_cell.length_a   1.000
_cell.length_b   1.000
_cell.length_c   1.000
_cell.angle_alpha   90.00
_cell.angle_beta   90.00
_cell.angle_gamma   90.00
#
_symmetry.space_group_name_H-M   'P 1'
#
loop_
_entity.id
_entity.type
_entity.pdbx_description
1 polymer ?
#
loop_
_entity_poly.entity_id
_entity_poly.type
_entity_poly.pdbx_seq_one_letter_code
_entity_poly.pdbx_strand_id
1 'polypeptide(L)'
;KNKKRLIPTFVMLNFCVVTSHEEINASEITFLKDHLKAERVDVLGCCGVQFQVHPDNITEELKLERSKKIDINFITEDERSVHLLASDMDGTILEEECIDEIADLVGKGSEVRSITAQAMKEGLNFDESLQKRLALLKGAELEVLEHCLSKKINVRPGAVTLFRTFKKHFGKTASLSGGFTYFSDHIQKELEADFSFANVLEYKEGRLTGKATGTIVNAERKLELMK
;
A
#
# COMPACT_ATOMS: atom_id res chain seq x y z
N LYS A 1 5.92 19.24 -56.06
CA LYS A 1 5.72 19.93 -54.75
C LYS A 1 5.08 18.93 -53.81
N ASN A 2 5.91 18.14 -53.10
CA ASN A 2 5.49 17.21 -52.06
C ASN A 2 5.28 17.99 -50.77
N LYS A 3 4.03 18.23 -50.41
CA LYS A 3 3.68 18.61 -49.03
C LYS A 3 3.85 17.39 -48.15
N LYS A 4 4.97 17.29 -47.43
CA LYS A 4 5.06 16.38 -46.27
C LYS A 4 3.97 16.80 -45.28
N ARG A 5 2.97 15.96 -45.11
CA ARG A 5 2.06 16.05 -43.95
C ARG A 5 2.93 15.87 -42.71
N LEU A 6 3.10 16.93 -41.96
CA LEU A 6 3.56 16.84 -40.57
C LEU A 6 2.51 16.01 -39.82
N ILE A 7 2.86 14.78 -39.48
CA ILE A 7 2.13 14.01 -38.47
C ILE A 7 2.41 14.78 -37.18
N PRO A 8 1.39 15.26 -36.44
CA PRO A 8 1.64 15.88 -35.16
C PRO A 8 2.33 14.84 -34.29
N THR A 9 3.53 15.17 -33.83
CA THR A 9 4.19 14.40 -32.78
C THR A 9 3.26 14.47 -31.57
N PHE A 10 2.61 13.37 -31.24
CA PHE A 10 1.85 13.28 -30.01
C PHE A 10 2.84 13.47 -28.88
N VAL A 11 2.86 14.65 -28.30
CA VAL A 11 3.61 14.90 -27.07
C VAL A 11 2.89 14.14 -25.98
N MET A 12 3.49 13.07 -25.48
CA MET A 12 2.96 12.37 -24.31
C MET A 12 3.02 13.36 -23.14
N LEU A 13 1.87 13.76 -22.66
CA LEU A 13 1.76 14.64 -21.50
C LEU A 13 2.00 13.82 -20.24
N ASN A 14 2.75 14.37 -19.33
CA ASN A 14 2.96 13.81 -18.01
C ASN A 14 2.15 14.60 -16.99
N PHE A 15 1.86 13.95 -15.88
CA PHE A 15 1.20 14.57 -14.76
C PHE A 15 2.14 14.58 -13.56
N CYS A 16 2.22 15.73 -12.92
CA CYS A 16 2.82 15.88 -11.61
C CYS A 16 1.68 15.91 -10.58
N VAL A 17 1.59 14.91 -9.75
CA VAL A 17 0.60 14.83 -8.68
C VAL A 17 1.29 15.16 -7.37
N VAL A 18 0.81 16.21 -6.71
CA VAL A 18 1.31 16.67 -5.42
C VAL A 18 0.24 16.39 -4.36
N THR A 19 0.62 15.71 -3.30
CA THR A 19 -0.23 15.46 -2.13
C THR A 19 0.43 15.95 -0.86
N SER A 20 -0.37 16.28 0.15
CA SER A 20 0.10 16.82 1.43
C SER A 20 -0.77 16.31 2.58
N HIS A 21 -0.22 16.29 3.79
CA HIS A 21 -0.99 16.08 5.02
C HIS A 21 -1.75 17.35 5.46
N GLU A 22 -1.34 18.52 4.98
CA GLU A 22 -1.94 19.80 5.24
C GLU A 22 -2.59 20.36 3.96
N GLU A 23 -3.47 21.35 4.10
CA GLU A 23 -4.07 22.05 2.96
C GLU A 23 -2.99 22.70 2.10
N ILE A 24 -3.05 22.45 0.78
CA ILE A 24 -2.19 23.11 -0.21
C ILE A 24 -2.88 24.43 -0.59
N ASN A 25 -2.31 25.55 -0.15
CA ASN A 25 -2.91 26.85 -0.38
C ASN A 25 -2.68 27.40 -1.81
N ALA A 26 -3.42 28.43 -2.19
CA ALA A 26 -3.37 29.00 -3.53
C ALA A 26 -1.98 29.54 -3.94
N SER A 27 -1.18 30.04 -3.00
CA SER A 27 0.17 30.55 -3.27
C SER A 27 1.15 29.41 -3.57
N GLU A 28 1.02 28.30 -2.86
CA GLU A 28 1.82 27.07 -3.13
C GLU A 28 1.44 26.47 -4.49
N ILE A 29 0.16 26.42 -4.82
CA ILE A 29 -0.31 25.95 -6.13
C ILE A 29 0.26 26.83 -7.25
N THR A 30 0.23 28.16 -7.07
CA THR A 30 0.76 29.10 -8.06
C THR A 30 2.28 28.93 -8.21
N PHE A 31 3.00 28.82 -7.10
CA PHE A 31 4.45 28.58 -7.11
C PHE A 31 4.80 27.30 -7.86
N LEU A 32 4.13 26.18 -7.53
CA LEU A 32 4.36 24.88 -8.20
C LEU A 32 3.99 24.94 -9.68
N LYS A 33 2.89 25.60 -10.04
CA LYS A 33 2.49 25.79 -11.45
C LYS A 33 3.57 26.48 -12.26
N ASP A 34 4.09 27.60 -11.75
CA ASP A 34 5.10 28.40 -12.44
C ASP A 34 6.44 27.65 -12.53
N HIS A 35 6.83 26.96 -11.46
CA HIS A 35 8.06 26.18 -11.41
C HIS A 35 8.02 24.97 -12.37
N LEU A 36 6.89 24.26 -12.42
CA LEU A 36 6.65 23.15 -13.34
C LEU A 36 6.33 23.60 -14.76
N LYS A 37 6.12 24.90 -15.00
CA LYS A 37 5.60 25.44 -16.27
C LYS A 37 4.36 24.65 -16.73
N ALA A 38 3.45 24.42 -15.79
CA ALA A 38 2.30 23.55 -16.03
C ALA A 38 1.28 24.22 -16.95
N GLU A 39 0.79 23.47 -17.93
CA GLU A 39 -0.23 23.90 -18.87
C GLU A 39 -1.61 23.93 -18.24
N ARG A 40 -1.88 22.98 -17.35
CA ARG A 40 -3.14 22.82 -16.65
C ARG A 40 -2.93 22.44 -15.19
N VAL A 41 -3.85 22.90 -14.33
CA VAL A 41 -3.89 22.58 -12.90
C VAL A 41 -5.28 22.09 -12.56
N ASP A 42 -5.37 20.92 -11.95
CA ASP A 42 -6.60 20.35 -11.42
C ASP A 42 -6.47 20.18 -9.91
N VAL A 43 -7.32 20.84 -9.13
CA VAL A 43 -7.37 20.69 -7.67
C VAL A 43 -8.15 19.42 -7.34
N LEU A 44 -7.50 18.46 -6.68
CA LEU A 44 -8.07 17.16 -6.34
C LEU A 44 -8.73 17.14 -4.94
N GLY A 45 -8.71 18.26 -4.24
CA GLY A 45 -9.21 18.46 -2.89
C GLY A 45 -8.30 19.40 -2.12
N CYS A 46 -8.51 19.56 -0.82
CA CYS A 46 -7.69 20.47 -0.01
C CYS A 46 -6.22 20.06 0.09
N CYS A 47 -5.93 18.77 -0.02
CA CYS A 47 -4.60 18.17 0.19
C CYS A 47 -4.00 17.56 -1.08
N GLY A 48 -4.56 17.84 -2.26
CA GLY A 48 -4.09 17.28 -3.50
C GLY A 48 -4.26 18.21 -4.69
N VAL A 49 -3.24 18.26 -5.55
CA VAL A 49 -3.28 19.02 -6.79
C VAL A 49 -2.53 18.26 -7.88
N GLN A 50 -3.04 18.32 -9.09
CA GLN A 50 -2.45 17.71 -10.27
C GLN A 50 -2.09 18.79 -11.28
N PHE A 51 -0.90 18.68 -11.82
CA PHE A 51 -0.37 19.57 -12.85
C PHE A 51 -0.13 18.77 -14.13
N GLN A 52 -0.60 19.25 -15.25
CA GLN A 52 -0.25 18.72 -16.56
C GLN A 52 1.02 19.39 -17.03
N VAL A 53 2.06 18.60 -17.29
CA VAL A 53 3.42 19.11 -17.52
C VAL A 53 4.04 18.49 -18.77
N HIS A 54 4.84 19.26 -19.49
CA HIS A 54 5.67 18.72 -20.56
C HIS A 54 6.82 17.88 -19.97
N PRO A 55 7.19 16.71 -20.54
CA PRO A 55 8.28 15.88 -20.03
C PRO A 55 9.59 16.62 -19.78
N ASP A 56 9.93 17.56 -20.67
CA ASP A 56 11.18 18.36 -20.59
C ASP A 56 11.23 19.31 -19.38
N ASN A 57 10.08 19.58 -18.76
CA ASN A 57 10.00 20.43 -17.56
C ASN A 57 10.21 19.66 -16.25
N ILE A 58 10.34 18.33 -16.31
CA ILE A 58 10.58 17.48 -15.15
C ILE A 58 12.09 17.39 -14.93
N THR A 59 12.61 18.20 -14.02
CA THR A 59 14.03 18.22 -13.67
C THR A 59 14.34 17.26 -12.52
N GLU A 60 15.62 16.84 -12.39
CA GLU A 60 16.06 16.03 -11.25
C GLU A 60 15.90 16.78 -9.91
N GLU A 61 16.04 18.10 -9.91
CA GLU A 61 15.83 18.94 -8.72
C GLU A 61 14.39 18.83 -8.20
N LEU A 62 13.40 18.85 -9.10
CA LEU A 62 11.99 18.67 -8.75
C LEU A 62 11.70 17.30 -8.16
N LYS A 63 12.40 16.25 -8.61
CA LYS A 63 12.28 14.90 -8.05
C LYS A 63 12.89 14.80 -6.64
N LEU A 64 13.81 15.70 -6.31
CA LEU A 64 14.53 15.72 -5.02
C LEU A 64 13.92 16.68 -3.99
N GLU A 65 13.13 17.69 -4.41
CA GLU A 65 12.43 18.61 -3.50
C GLU A 65 11.26 17.92 -2.79
N ARG A 66 11.58 16.89 -2.03
CA ARG A 66 10.64 16.30 -1.08
C ARG A 66 10.74 17.05 0.24
N SER A 67 9.88 18.05 0.44
CA SER A 67 9.68 18.56 1.78
C SER A 67 9.06 17.43 2.62
N LYS A 68 9.28 17.43 3.96
CA LYS A 68 8.65 16.45 4.85
C LYS A 68 7.11 16.51 4.87
N LYS A 69 6.51 17.48 4.17
CA LYS A 69 5.08 17.79 4.19
C LYS A 69 4.35 17.44 2.89
N ILE A 70 5.06 17.31 1.78
CA ILE A 70 4.47 17.03 0.46
C ILE A 70 5.11 15.83 -0.20
N ASP A 71 4.30 15.05 -0.90
CA ASP A 71 4.72 14.01 -1.83
C ASP A 71 4.52 14.48 -3.26
N ILE A 72 5.53 14.28 -4.11
CA ILE A 72 5.49 14.64 -5.52
C ILE A 72 5.68 13.36 -6.35
N ASN A 73 4.70 13.06 -7.18
CA ASN A 73 4.71 11.89 -8.05
C ASN A 73 4.53 12.32 -9.51
N PHE A 74 5.33 11.75 -10.40
CA PHE A 74 5.21 11.96 -11.84
C PHE A 74 4.66 10.68 -12.46
N ILE A 75 3.57 10.82 -13.23
CA ILE A 75 2.90 9.73 -13.92
C ILE A 75 2.64 10.12 -15.38
N THR A 76 2.75 9.17 -16.28
CA THR A 76 2.39 9.34 -17.69
C THR A 76 0.90 9.12 -17.91
N GLU A 77 0.35 9.52 -19.07
CA GLU A 77 -1.05 9.25 -19.41
C GLU A 77 -1.35 7.74 -19.43
N ASP A 78 -0.41 6.92 -19.93
CA ASP A 78 -0.59 5.47 -20.00
C ASP A 78 -0.63 4.83 -18.62
N GLU A 79 0.15 5.34 -17.66
CA GLU A 79 0.16 4.86 -16.27
C GLU A 79 -1.11 5.20 -15.49
N ARG A 80 -1.95 6.08 -16.02
CA ARG A 80 -3.26 6.42 -15.42
C ARG A 80 -4.34 5.39 -15.73
N SER A 81 -4.15 4.60 -16.79
CA SER A 81 -5.11 3.57 -17.20
C SER A 81 -4.89 2.28 -16.43
N VAL A 82 -5.22 2.30 -15.14
CA VAL A 82 -5.07 1.14 -14.25
C VAL A 82 -6.43 0.49 -13.96
N HIS A 83 -6.44 -0.85 -13.90
CA HIS A 83 -7.66 -1.64 -13.70
C HIS A 83 -7.60 -2.52 -12.45
N LEU A 84 -6.48 -2.53 -11.75
CA LEU A 84 -6.30 -3.26 -10.50
C LEU A 84 -5.62 -2.35 -9.46
N LEU A 85 -6.27 -2.20 -8.31
CA LEU A 85 -5.66 -1.68 -7.09
C LEU A 85 -5.28 -2.87 -6.22
N ALA A 86 -3.99 -3.17 -6.15
CA ALA A 86 -3.45 -4.17 -5.22
C ALA A 86 -2.69 -3.46 -4.09
N SER A 87 -3.02 -3.79 -2.85
CA SER A 87 -2.41 -3.18 -1.66
C SER A 87 -1.94 -4.25 -0.68
N ASP A 88 -0.84 -3.97 -0.01
CA ASP A 88 -0.48 -4.70 1.20
C ASP A 88 -1.46 -4.33 2.34
N MET A 89 -1.51 -5.13 3.38
CA MET A 89 -2.41 -4.95 4.51
C MET A 89 -1.67 -4.36 5.72
N ASP A 90 -0.76 -5.12 6.33
CA ASP A 90 -0.07 -4.72 7.55
C ASP A 90 0.84 -3.51 7.30
N GLY A 91 0.81 -2.51 8.18
CA GLY A 91 1.55 -1.26 8.02
C GLY A 91 1.15 -0.39 6.82
N THR A 92 0.16 -0.82 6.01
CA THR A 92 -0.31 -0.13 4.79
C THR A 92 -1.79 0.21 4.86
N ILE A 93 -2.70 -0.76 4.71
CA ILE A 93 -4.14 -0.60 4.95
C ILE A 93 -4.41 -0.46 6.45
N LEU A 94 -3.68 -1.24 7.25
CA LEU A 94 -3.68 -1.17 8.70
C LEU A 94 -2.56 -0.26 9.20
N GLU A 95 -2.73 0.32 10.36
CA GLU A 95 -1.66 1.08 11.02
C GLU A 95 -0.62 0.16 11.65
N GLU A 96 -1.04 -1.02 12.07
CA GLU A 96 -0.27 -1.98 12.85
C GLU A 96 0.25 -3.16 12.00
N GLU A 97 1.16 -3.93 12.60
CA GLU A 97 1.60 -5.25 12.16
C GLU A 97 0.88 -6.32 13.00
N CYS A 98 -0.03 -7.06 12.40
CA CYS A 98 -0.90 -8.00 13.12
C CYS A 98 -0.12 -9.04 13.94
N ILE A 99 1.00 -9.55 13.42
CA ILE A 99 1.82 -10.55 14.14
C ILE A 99 2.45 -9.96 15.39
N ASP A 100 2.86 -8.69 15.36
CA ASP A 100 3.47 -8.02 16.50
C ASP A 100 2.43 -7.77 17.60
N GLU A 101 1.21 -7.35 17.23
CA GLU A 101 0.11 -7.16 18.18
C GLU A 101 -0.32 -8.47 18.85
N ILE A 102 -0.41 -9.57 18.08
CA ILE A 102 -0.66 -10.90 18.65
C ILE A 102 0.45 -11.27 19.64
N ALA A 103 1.70 -11.05 19.23
CA ALA A 103 2.87 -11.40 20.05
C ALA A 103 2.90 -10.60 21.37
N ASP A 104 2.54 -9.32 21.33
CA ASP A 104 2.45 -8.50 22.56
C ASP A 104 1.38 -9.03 23.49
N LEU A 105 0.22 -9.44 22.99
CA LEU A 105 -0.85 -10.01 23.80
C LEU A 105 -0.47 -11.33 24.49
N VAL A 106 0.45 -12.11 23.89
CA VAL A 106 0.92 -13.38 24.47
C VAL A 106 2.30 -13.22 25.17
N GLY A 107 2.80 -11.99 25.36
CA GLY A 107 4.05 -11.71 26.05
C GLY A 107 5.30 -12.09 25.25
N LYS A 108 5.23 -12.15 23.91
CA LYS A 108 6.30 -12.52 22.98
C LYS A 108 6.74 -11.41 22.02
N GLY A 109 6.24 -10.20 22.21
CA GLY A 109 6.46 -9.09 21.30
C GLY A 109 7.93 -8.73 21.09
N SER A 110 8.75 -8.73 22.16
CA SER A 110 10.18 -8.41 22.06
C SER A 110 10.94 -9.43 21.21
N GLU A 111 10.64 -10.72 21.38
CA GLU A 111 11.26 -11.80 20.62
C GLU A 111 10.86 -11.74 19.14
N VAL A 112 9.59 -11.50 18.85
CA VAL A 112 9.06 -11.40 17.46
C VAL A 112 9.71 -10.21 16.76
N ARG A 113 9.71 -9.02 17.36
CA ARG A 113 10.36 -7.83 16.79
C ARG A 113 11.86 -8.02 16.57
N SER A 114 12.56 -8.74 17.47
CA SER A 114 13.98 -9.07 17.30
C SER A 114 14.21 -9.93 16.05
N ILE A 115 13.37 -10.93 15.79
CA ILE A 115 13.45 -11.78 14.58
C ILE A 115 13.21 -10.93 13.33
N THR A 116 12.22 -10.05 13.36
CA THR A 116 11.91 -9.15 12.23
C THR A 116 13.10 -8.23 11.93
N ALA A 117 13.68 -7.60 12.95
CA ALA A 117 14.83 -6.72 12.78
C ALA A 117 16.08 -7.47 12.25
N GLN A 118 16.32 -8.68 12.73
CA GLN A 118 17.39 -9.54 12.23
C GLN A 118 17.16 -9.92 10.77
N ALA A 119 15.93 -10.32 10.40
CA ALA A 119 15.60 -10.69 9.04
C ALA A 119 15.84 -9.53 8.05
N MET A 120 15.44 -8.31 8.45
CA MET A 120 15.67 -7.12 7.63
C MET A 120 17.16 -6.78 7.47
N LYS A 121 17.95 -6.95 8.53
CA LYS A 121 19.38 -6.63 8.53
C LYS A 121 20.23 -7.64 7.76
N GLU A 122 19.91 -8.93 7.88
CA GLU A 122 20.69 -10.04 7.32
C GLU A 122 20.15 -10.53 5.98
N GLY A 123 19.03 -9.98 5.49
CA GLY A 123 18.38 -10.41 4.24
C GLY A 123 17.85 -11.85 4.32
N LEU A 124 17.38 -12.27 5.50
CA LEU A 124 16.81 -13.61 5.66
C LEU A 124 15.56 -13.78 4.80
N ASN A 125 15.33 -15.02 4.36
CA ASN A 125 14.13 -15.40 3.64
C ASN A 125 12.88 -15.11 4.49
N PHE A 126 11.88 -14.48 3.85
CA PHE A 126 10.61 -14.15 4.50
C PHE A 126 9.95 -15.38 5.15
N ASP A 127 9.93 -16.51 4.45
CA ASP A 127 9.26 -17.73 4.90
C ASP A 127 9.90 -18.27 6.19
N GLU A 128 11.23 -18.28 6.27
CA GLU A 128 11.97 -18.68 7.48
C GLU A 128 11.70 -17.73 8.65
N SER A 129 11.70 -16.43 8.39
CA SER A 129 11.40 -15.40 9.38
C SER A 129 9.97 -15.55 9.90
N LEU A 130 9.00 -15.76 9.00
CA LEU A 130 7.60 -15.98 9.37
C LEU A 130 7.45 -17.23 10.24
N GLN A 131 8.09 -18.35 9.86
CA GLN A 131 8.03 -19.60 10.64
C GLN A 131 8.59 -19.42 12.05
N LYS A 132 9.73 -18.74 12.21
CA LYS A 132 10.33 -18.46 13.51
C LYS A 132 9.41 -17.62 14.39
N ARG A 133 8.78 -16.58 13.82
CA ARG A 133 7.84 -15.70 14.53
C ARG A 133 6.58 -16.47 14.94
N LEU A 134 6.01 -17.28 14.04
CA LEU A 134 4.85 -18.11 14.32
C LEU A 134 5.11 -19.14 15.43
N ALA A 135 6.31 -19.75 15.45
CA ALA A 135 6.67 -20.72 16.50
C ALA A 135 6.58 -20.13 17.91
N LEU A 136 6.82 -18.83 18.08
CA LEU A 136 6.68 -18.11 19.36
C LEU A 136 5.22 -17.95 19.78
N LEU A 137 4.26 -18.01 18.84
CA LEU A 137 2.82 -17.91 19.10
C LEU A 137 2.16 -19.26 19.39
N LYS A 138 2.94 -20.35 19.39
CA LYS A 138 2.45 -21.70 19.66
C LYS A 138 1.75 -21.78 21.02
N GLY A 139 0.55 -22.35 21.06
CA GLY A 139 -0.26 -22.53 22.25
C GLY A 139 -1.15 -21.33 22.60
N ALA A 140 -1.02 -20.21 21.88
CA ALA A 140 -1.92 -19.06 22.04
C ALA A 140 -3.37 -19.49 21.72
N GLU A 141 -4.32 -19.03 22.51
CA GLU A 141 -5.76 -19.27 22.33
C GLU A 141 -6.30 -18.43 21.17
N LEU A 142 -7.31 -18.92 20.46
CA LEU A 142 -7.89 -18.21 19.32
C LEU A 142 -8.55 -16.89 19.72
N GLU A 143 -9.01 -16.78 20.96
CA GLU A 143 -9.56 -15.55 21.54
C GLU A 143 -8.58 -14.38 21.50
N VAL A 144 -7.27 -14.65 21.48
CA VAL A 144 -6.23 -13.63 21.31
C VAL A 144 -6.35 -12.94 19.95
N LEU A 145 -6.70 -13.69 18.89
CA LEU A 145 -6.89 -13.12 17.54
C LEU A 145 -8.10 -12.18 17.51
N GLU A 146 -9.19 -12.58 18.16
CA GLU A 146 -10.39 -11.73 18.26
C GLU A 146 -10.14 -10.46 19.06
N HIS A 147 -9.43 -10.59 20.19
CA HIS A 147 -9.03 -9.44 21.00
C HIS A 147 -8.11 -8.50 20.20
N CYS A 148 -7.15 -9.05 19.47
CA CYS A 148 -6.26 -8.29 18.60
C CYS A 148 -7.07 -7.52 17.55
N LEU A 149 -7.93 -8.20 16.79
CA LEU A 149 -8.76 -7.61 15.75
C LEU A 149 -9.65 -6.47 16.30
N SER A 150 -10.31 -6.71 17.45
CA SER A 150 -11.32 -5.78 17.98
C SER A 150 -10.73 -4.59 18.76
N LYS A 151 -9.50 -4.69 19.27
CA LYS A 151 -8.91 -3.73 20.22
C LYS A 151 -7.59 -3.13 19.79
N LYS A 152 -6.92 -3.74 18.81
CA LYS A 152 -5.55 -3.36 18.45
C LYS A 152 -5.42 -2.94 16.99
N ILE A 153 -6.26 -3.45 16.10
CA ILE A 153 -6.13 -3.24 14.67
C ILE A 153 -7.01 -2.06 14.24
N ASN A 154 -6.40 -1.12 13.52
CA ASN A 154 -7.07 0.06 13.01
C ASN A 154 -6.88 0.19 11.50
N VAL A 155 -7.98 0.34 10.77
CA VAL A 155 -7.93 0.64 9.35
C VAL A 155 -7.51 2.09 9.16
N ARG A 156 -6.46 2.29 8.39
CA ARG A 156 -5.90 3.62 8.13
C ARG A 156 -6.93 4.57 7.50
N PRO A 157 -7.03 5.82 7.97
CA PRO A 157 -7.92 6.80 7.37
C PRO A 157 -7.72 6.92 5.86
N GLY A 158 -8.82 6.86 5.12
CA GLY A 158 -8.83 6.94 3.66
C GLY A 158 -8.77 5.58 2.93
N ALA A 159 -8.34 4.48 3.57
CA ALA A 159 -8.24 3.18 2.91
C ALA A 159 -9.60 2.70 2.37
N VAL A 160 -10.66 2.77 3.18
CA VAL A 160 -12.04 2.40 2.75
C VAL A 160 -12.48 3.26 1.57
N THR A 161 -12.25 4.57 1.65
CA THR A 161 -12.62 5.51 0.57
C THR A 161 -11.86 5.19 -0.72
N LEU A 162 -10.55 4.92 -0.62
CA LEU A 162 -9.72 4.55 -1.77
C LEU A 162 -10.26 3.29 -2.47
N PHE A 163 -10.47 2.21 -1.72
CA PHE A 163 -10.92 0.94 -2.28
C PHE A 163 -12.30 1.06 -2.94
N ARG A 164 -13.27 1.65 -2.25
CA ARG A 164 -14.62 1.86 -2.78
C ARG A 164 -14.63 2.76 -4.02
N THR A 165 -13.86 3.85 -4.00
CA THR A 165 -13.78 4.76 -5.14
C THR A 165 -13.13 4.08 -6.33
N PHE A 166 -12.02 3.36 -6.12
CA PHE A 166 -11.35 2.64 -7.20
C PHE A 166 -12.25 1.56 -7.81
N LYS A 167 -12.88 0.74 -6.98
CA LYS A 167 -13.83 -0.29 -7.41
C LYS A 167 -14.98 0.28 -8.24
N LYS A 168 -15.51 1.41 -7.82
CA LYS A 168 -16.64 2.07 -8.50
C LYS A 168 -16.26 2.63 -9.86
N HIS A 169 -15.06 3.15 -10.04
CA HIS A 169 -14.72 3.98 -11.20
C HIS A 169 -13.64 3.38 -12.11
N PHE A 170 -12.81 2.48 -11.63
CA PHE A 170 -11.59 2.07 -12.36
C PHE A 170 -11.48 0.57 -12.59
N GLY A 171 -11.79 -0.27 -11.60
CA GLY A 171 -11.61 -1.71 -11.79
C GLY A 171 -11.71 -2.53 -10.51
N LYS A 172 -10.84 -3.53 -10.41
CA LYS A 172 -10.83 -4.50 -9.32
C LYS A 172 -9.89 -4.08 -8.19
N THR A 173 -10.19 -4.55 -6.99
CA THR A 173 -9.40 -4.25 -5.80
C THR A 173 -8.95 -5.54 -5.11
N ALA A 174 -7.72 -5.57 -4.61
CA ALA A 174 -7.13 -6.71 -3.93
C ALA A 174 -6.31 -6.28 -2.71
N SER A 175 -6.43 -7.04 -1.62
CA SER A 175 -5.51 -7.01 -0.49
C SER A 175 -4.59 -8.24 -0.57
N LEU A 176 -3.27 -8.03 -0.58
CA LEU A 176 -2.26 -9.07 -0.70
C LEU A 176 -1.30 -8.97 0.48
N SER A 177 -1.47 -9.83 1.49
CA SER A 177 -0.74 -9.69 2.75
C SER A 177 0.14 -10.91 3.09
N GLY A 178 1.32 -10.62 3.64
CA GLY A 178 2.12 -11.60 4.37
C GLY A 178 1.58 -11.92 5.76
N GLY A 179 0.53 -11.22 6.22
CA GLY A 179 -0.21 -11.48 7.46
C GLY A 179 -1.16 -12.67 7.36
N PHE A 180 -2.32 -12.61 8.01
CA PHE A 180 -3.17 -13.78 8.23
C PHE A 180 -4.61 -13.60 7.77
N THR A 181 -5.20 -14.66 7.23
CA THR A 181 -6.59 -14.69 6.74
C THR A 181 -7.59 -14.27 7.80
N TYR A 182 -7.35 -14.58 9.07
CA TYR A 182 -8.20 -14.15 10.17
C TYR A 182 -8.50 -12.66 10.18
N PHE A 183 -7.47 -11.84 9.88
CA PHE A 183 -7.60 -10.38 9.78
C PHE A 183 -8.03 -9.97 8.38
N SER A 184 -7.38 -10.51 7.35
CA SER A 184 -7.61 -10.07 5.98
C SER A 184 -9.03 -10.32 5.49
N ASP A 185 -9.71 -11.38 5.95
CA ASP A 185 -11.11 -11.66 5.61
C ASP A 185 -12.07 -10.65 6.25
N HIS A 186 -11.73 -10.14 7.44
CA HIS A 186 -12.48 -9.08 8.09
C HIS A 186 -12.29 -7.75 7.37
N ILE A 187 -11.03 -7.40 7.11
CA ILE A 187 -10.64 -6.17 6.43
C ILE A 187 -11.18 -6.14 4.99
N GLN A 188 -11.19 -7.27 4.28
CA GLN A 188 -11.81 -7.38 2.96
C GLN A 188 -13.27 -6.92 2.96
N LYS A 189 -14.04 -7.32 3.97
CA LYS A 189 -15.45 -6.93 4.10
C LYS A 189 -15.60 -5.44 4.37
N GLU A 190 -14.76 -4.88 5.23
CA GLU A 190 -14.78 -3.46 5.58
C GLU A 190 -14.40 -2.57 4.38
N LEU A 191 -13.40 -2.98 3.61
CA LEU A 191 -12.94 -2.29 2.40
C LEU A 191 -13.88 -2.53 1.20
N GLU A 192 -14.76 -3.54 1.25
CA GLU A 192 -15.51 -4.09 0.12
C GLU A 192 -14.56 -4.55 -1.03
N ALA A 193 -13.35 -5.03 -0.69
CA ALA A 193 -12.39 -5.47 -1.68
C ALA A 193 -12.88 -6.71 -2.46
N ASP A 194 -12.54 -6.79 -3.76
CA ASP A 194 -12.95 -7.92 -4.60
C ASP A 194 -12.18 -9.19 -4.20
N PHE A 195 -10.90 -9.05 -3.84
CA PHE A 195 -10.03 -10.16 -3.49
C PHE A 195 -9.24 -9.87 -2.22
N SER A 196 -8.96 -10.96 -1.47
CA SER A 196 -8.07 -10.92 -0.31
C SER A 196 -7.25 -12.21 -0.25
N PHE A 197 -5.94 -12.08 -0.07
CA PHE A 197 -5.03 -13.20 0.04
C PHE A 197 -4.05 -12.96 1.19
N ALA A 198 -3.96 -13.96 2.08
CA ALA A 198 -3.05 -13.94 3.22
C ALA A 198 -2.70 -15.37 3.65
N ASN A 199 -1.81 -15.53 4.63
CA ASN A 199 -1.43 -16.82 5.15
C ASN A 199 -2.51 -17.38 6.08
N VAL A 200 -2.70 -18.69 6.04
CA VAL A 200 -3.68 -19.39 6.91
C VAL A 200 -2.97 -19.88 8.16
N LEU A 201 -3.36 -19.37 9.32
CA LEU A 201 -2.86 -19.88 10.61
C LEU A 201 -3.36 -21.29 10.85
N GLU A 202 -2.46 -22.19 11.27
CA GLU A 202 -2.81 -23.51 11.70
C GLU A 202 -3.21 -23.51 13.19
N TYR A 203 -4.34 -24.11 13.51
CA TYR A 203 -4.79 -24.27 14.89
C TYR A 203 -5.34 -25.66 15.15
N LYS A 204 -5.22 -26.11 16.38
CA LYS A 204 -5.75 -27.37 16.85
C LYS A 204 -6.30 -27.19 18.27
N GLU A 205 -7.50 -27.72 18.50
CA GLU A 205 -8.16 -27.67 19.83
C GLU A 205 -8.25 -26.24 20.40
N GLY A 206 -8.57 -25.27 19.54
CA GLY A 206 -8.70 -23.84 19.92
C GLY A 206 -7.39 -23.10 20.17
N ARG A 207 -6.24 -23.69 19.83
CA ARG A 207 -4.91 -23.08 20.03
C ARG A 207 -4.10 -23.07 18.76
N LEU A 208 -3.29 -22.01 18.58
CA LEU A 208 -2.34 -21.91 17.49
C LEU A 208 -1.26 -23.01 17.62
N THR A 209 -0.94 -23.67 16.51
CA THR A 209 0.13 -24.67 16.48
C THR A 209 1.52 -24.04 16.33
N GLY A 210 1.56 -22.73 16.00
CA GLY A 210 2.79 -22.02 15.67
C GLY A 210 3.22 -22.21 14.22
N LYS A 211 2.28 -22.56 13.34
CA LYS A 211 2.54 -22.76 11.90
C LYS A 211 1.47 -22.08 11.05
N ALA A 212 1.79 -21.90 9.78
CA ALA A 212 0.83 -21.59 8.73
C ALA A 212 0.63 -22.80 7.83
N THR A 213 -0.53 -22.88 7.17
CA THR A 213 -0.88 -23.94 6.21
C THR A 213 -0.93 -23.37 4.79
N GLY A 214 -0.72 -24.23 3.80
CA GLY A 214 -0.77 -23.87 2.39
C GLY A 214 0.49 -23.14 1.91
N THR A 215 0.35 -22.50 0.76
CA THR A 215 1.44 -21.70 0.16
C THR A 215 1.58 -20.37 0.86
N ILE A 216 2.79 -20.04 1.29
CA ILE A 216 3.06 -18.75 1.94
C ILE A 216 2.91 -17.59 0.95
N VAL A 217 2.20 -16.56 1.38
CA VAL A 217 2.03 -15.31 0.62
C VAL A 217 3.22 -14.39 0.91
N ASN A 218 4.31 -14.66 0.21
CA ASN A 218 5.51 -13.84 0.16
C ASN A 218 5.51 -12.92 -1.09
N ALA A 219 6.59 -12.20 -1.35
CA ALA A 219 6.69 -11.27 -2.49
C ALA A 219 6.48 -11.96 -3.85
N GLU A 220 7.03 -13.16 -4.05
CA GLU A 220 6.85 -13.94 -5.28
C GLU A 220 5.39 -14.34 -5.47
N ARG A 221 4.76 -14.83 -4.41
CA ARG A 221 3.35 -15.22 -4.45
C ARG A 221 2.42 -14.03 -4.66
N LYS A 222 2.72 -12.86 -4.06
CA LYS A 222 1.97 -11.62 -4.35
C LYS A 222 2.02 -11.26 -5.83
N LEU A 223 3.19 -11.37 -6.48
CA LEU A 223 3.35 -11.11 -7.92
C LEU A 223 2.56 -12.11 -8.78
N GLU A 224 2.54 -13.40 -8.40
CA GLU A 224 1.73 -14.41 -9.11
C GLU A 224 0.23 -14.12 -9.02
N LEU A 225 -0.24 -13.70 -7.85
CA LEU A 225 -1.66 -13.38 -7.59
C LEU A 225 -2.14 -12.13 -8.35
N MET A 226 -1.23 -11.26 -8.78
CA MET A 226 -1.54 -10.07 -9.57
C MET A 226 -1.60 -10.33 -11.09
N LYS A 227 -1.20 -11.53 -11.54
CA LYS A 227 -1.23 -11.95 -12.94
C LYS A 227 -2.55 -12.66 -13.29
#